data_71009786840f7b4a675c7e050e7d7539
#
_entry.id   71009786840f7b4a675c7e050e7d7539
#
_cell.length_a   1.000
_cell.length_b   1.000
_cell.length_c   1.000
_cell.angle_alpha   90.00
_cell.angle_beta   90.00
_cell.angle_gamma   90.00
#
_symmetry.space_group_name_H-M   'P 1'
#
loop_
_entity.id
_entity.type
_entity.pdbx_description
1 polymer ?
#
loop_
_entity_poly.entity_id
_entity_poly.type
_entity_poly.pdbx_seq_one_letter_code
_entity_poly.pdbx_strand_id
1 'polypeptide(L)'
;MKKILIAVIAALTLTGCSLTEPIPVRGEVVSCADIKTVASSGSVLDCLDGSEGLAVESIVGPALINVWGTWCAPCRQELPHLAHYLGTKNPVQVIGIAVEEKNTASVKKFVETHGMTWPILYDASGSTRSQFGMGVPVTWFVDASGTVVYKKYGPFKSVEEIQLNVIKYLGVK
;
A
#
# COMPACT_ATOMS: atom_id res chain seq x y z
N MET A 1 78.71 -20.13 5.66
CA MET A 1 77.63 -20.20 4.67
C MET A 1 76.30 -20.18 5.37
N LYS A 2 75.69 -18.99 5.52
CA LYS A 2 74.43 -18.79 6.24
C LYS A 2 73.30 -18.82 5.20
N LYS A 3 72.37 -19.79 5.31
CA LYS A 3 71.15 -19.84 4.49
C LYS A 3 70.11 -18.97 5.13
N ILE A 4 69.71 -17.92 4.40
CA ILE A 4 68.61 -17.03 4.78
C ILE A 4 67.34 -17.65 4.27
N LEU A 5 66.40 -18.00 5.18
CA LEU A 5 65.06 -18.49 4.89
C LEU A 5 64.15 -17.28 4.79
N ILE A 6 63.63 -16.99 3.60
CA ILE A 6 62.64 -15.91 3.39
C ILE A 6 61.25 -16.55 3.56
N ALA A 7 60.57 -16.21 4.64
CA ALA A 7 59.19 -16.57 4.85
C ALA A 7 58.26 -15.54 4.13
N VAL A 8 57.55 -16.00 3.11
CA VAL A 8 56.54 -15.23 2.41
C VAL A 8 55.23 -15.38 3.21
N ILE A 9 54.81 -14.32 3.86
CA ILE A 9 53.51 -14.25 4.53
C ILE A 9 52.51 -13.80 3.46
N ALA A 10 51.65 -14.72 3.00
CA ALA A 10 50.50 -14.41 2.14
C ALA A 10 49.38 -13.83 3.00
N ALA A 11 49.16 -12.52 2.91
CA ALA A 11 48.00 -11.85 3.52
C ALA A 11 46.74 -12.16 2.70
N LEU A 12 45.87 -13.05 3.20
CA LEU A 12 44.53 -13.23 2.67
C LEU A 12 43.67 -12.02 3.08
N THR A 13 43.41 -11.12 2.14
CA THR A 13 42.38 -10.08 2.30
C THR A 13 41.02 -10.74 2.10
N LEU A 14 40.31 -11.00 3.19
CA LEU A 14 38.86 -11.31 3.13
C LEU A 14 38.11 -10.04 2.75
N THR A 15 37.77 -9.90 1.49
CA THR A 15 36.77 -8.96 1.04
C THR A 15 35.39 -9.48 1.48
N GLY A 16 34.95 -9.05 2.67
CA GLY A 16 33.59 -9.30 3.14
C GLY A 16 32.62 -8.52 2.25
N CYS A 17 31.87 -9.23 1.39
CA CYS A 17 30.64 -8.67 0.83
C CYS A 17 29.70 -8.40 1.99
N SER A 18 29.58 -7.13 2.38
CA SER A 18 28.50 -6.67 3.26
C SER A 18 27.21 -6.81 2.48
N LEU A 19 26.47 -7.87 2.72
CA LEU A 19 25.09 -7.97 2.31
C LEU A 19 24.33 -6.94 3.16
N THR A 20 24.14 -5.74 2.61
CA THR A 20 23.25 -4.76 3.21
C THR A 20 21.83 -5.35 3.07
N GLU A 21 21.34 -5.97 4.14
CA GLU A 21 19.94 -6.38 4.18
C GLU A 21 19.08 -5.12 3.95
N PRO A 22 18.07 -5.19 3.09
CA PRO A 22 17.17 -4.05 2.90
C PRO A 22 16.53 -3.72 4.24
N ILE A 23 16.71 -2.48 4.68
CA ILE A 23 16.08 -1.97 5.91
C ILE A 23 14.57 -2.17 5.72
N PRO A 24 13.90 -2.93 6.60
CA PRO A 24 12.47 -3.13 6.49
C PRO A 24 11.78 -1.76 6.56
N VAL A 25 11.09 -1.38 5.49
CA VAL A 25 10.30 -0.14 5.47
C VAL A 25 9.18 -0.32 6.50
N ARG A 26 9.26 0.41 7.61
CA ARG A 26 8.17 0.46 8.58
C ARG A 26 7.02 1.26 7.98
N GLY A 27 5.81 0.69 8.05
CA GLY A 27 4.60 1.43 7.74
C GLY A 27 4.24 2.41 8.86
N GLU A 28 3.33 3.30 8.55
CA GLU A 28 2.82 4.33 9.46
C GLU A 28 1.30 4.44 9.29
N VAL A 29 0.59 4.60 10.41
CA VAL A 29 -0.86 4.90 10.35
C VAL A 29 -1.04 6.36 9.97
N VAL A 30 -1.45 6.58 8.74
CA VAL A 30 -1.59 7.91 8.11
C VAL A 30 -3.00 8.46 8.33
N SER A 31 -3.10 9.76 8.58
CA SER A 31 -4.37 10.47 8.72
C SER A 31 -5.18 10.50 7.43
N CYS A 32 -6.51 10.44 7.58
CA CYS A 32 -7.43 10.61 6.45
C CYS A 32 -7.72 12.08 6.10
N ALA A 33 -7.20 13.03 6.86
CA ALA A 33 -7.50 14.47 6.69
C ALA A 33 -7.14 15.03 5.31
N ASP A 34 -6.13 14.44 4.65
CA ASP A 34 -5.68 14.87 3.32
C ASP A 34 -6.42 14.16 2.16
N ILE A 35 -7.39 13.30 2.46
CA ILE A 35 -8.23 12.69 1.44
C ILE A 35 -9.18 13.76 0.88
N LYS A 36 -9.13 13.97 -0.44
CA LYS A 36 -10.04 14.92 -1.10
C LYS A 36 -11.43 14.34 -1.16
N THR A 37 -12.41 15.12 -0.67
CA THR A 37 -13.82 14.70 -0.62
C THR A 37 -14.76 15.80 -1.12
N VAL A 38 -15.95 15.37 -1.52
CA VAL A 38 -17.12 16.23 -1.80
C VAL A 38 -18.27 15.80 -0.89
N ALA A 39 -19.30 16.61 -0.77
CA ALA A 39 -20.50 16.24 -0.01
C ALA A 39 -21.11 14.95 -0.58
N SER A 40 -21.39 13.99 0.31
CA SER A 40 -22.00 12.71 -0.04
C SER A 40 -22.95 12.26 1.08
N SER A 41 -23.94 11.45 0.72
CA SER A 41 -24.87 10.80 1.65
C SER A 41 -24.55 9.35 1.93
N GLY A 42 -23.36 8.90 1.54
CA GLY A 42 -22.90 7.50 1.73
C GLY A 42 -22.64 7.13 3.19
N SER A 43 -22.43 5.83 3.42
CA SER A 43 -22.06 5.34 4.75
C SER A 43 -20.65 5.78 5.13
N VAL A 44 -20.53 6.43 6.29
CA VAL A 44 -19.26 6.89 6.82
C VAL A 44 -18.48 5.71 7.42
N LEU A 45 -17.23 5.56 7.03
CA LEU A 45 -16.26 4.65 7.62
C LEU A 45 -15.31 5.41 8.52
N ASP A 46 -14.95 4.82 9.66
CA ASP A 46 -13.97 5.40 10.57
C ASP A 46 -12.58 5.45 9.92
N CYS A 47 -11.80 6.48 10.22
CA CYS A 47 -10.39 6.48 9.86
C CYS A 47 -9.58 5.66 10.87
N LEU A 48 -8.62 4.86 10.37
CA LEU A 48 -7.82 3.97 11.22
C LEU A 48 -6.97 4.74 12.26
N ASP A 49 -6.58 5.98 11.99
CA ASP A 49 -5.84 6.82 12.95
C ASP A 49 -6.72 7.36 14.09
N GLY A 50 -8.04 7.27 13.96
CA GLY A 50 -9.04 7.79 14.90
C GLY A 50 -9.50 9.22 14.62
N SER A 51 -9.06 9.82 13.50
CA SER A 51 -9.62 11.07 13.00
C SER A 51 -11.05 10.88 12.47
N GLU A 52 -11.70 11.99 12.09
CA GLU A 52 -13.05 11.96 11.54
C GLU A 52 -13.13 11.03 10.32
N GLY A 53 -14.14 10.15 10.33
CA GLY A 53 -14.41 9.24 9.25
C GLY A 53 -15.01 9.94 8.03
N LEU A 54 -15.05 9.22 6.90
CA LEU A 54 -15.63 9.74 5.67
C LEU A 54 -16.39 8.67 4.89
N ALA A 55 -17.32 9.09 4.06
CA ALA A 55 -18.03 8.20 3.15
C ALA A 55 -17.13 7.87 1.95
N VAL A 56 -17.11 6.60 1.54
CA VAL A 56 -16.30 6.16 0.40
C VAL A 56 -16.75 6.88 -0.88
N GLU A 57 -18.04 7.12 -1.01
CA GLU A 57 -18.65 7.82 -2.14
C GLU A 57 -18.33 9.32 -2.18
N SER A 58 -17.78 9.87 -1.10
CA SER A 58 -17.33 11.28 -1.06
C SER A 58 -15.95 11.47 -1.68
N ILE A 59 -15.18 10.40 -1.83
CA ILE A 59 -13.78 10.46 -2.27
C ILE A 59 -13.72 10.88 -3.74
N VAL A 60 -12.91 11.92 -4.03
CA VAL A 60 -12.60 12.35 -5.38
C VAL A 60 -11.15 12.14 -5.68
N GLY A 61 -10.86 11.78 -6.94
CA GLY A 61 -9.51 11.46 -7.39
C GLY A 61 -8.76 12.63 -8.06
N PRO A 62 -7.72 12.29 -8.85
CA PRO A 62 -7.34 10.91 -9.20
C PRO A 62 -6.84 10.11 -8.00
N ALA A 63 -7.44 8.95 -7.75
CA ALA A 63 -7.11 8.12 -6.59
C ALA A 63 -7.31 6.62 -6.88
N LEU A 64 -6.59 5.78 -6.12
CA LEU A 64 -6.80 4.36 -6.02
C LEU A 64 -7.42 4.03 -4.67
N ILE A 65 -8.60 3.41 -4.65
CA ILE A 65 -9.21 2.88 -3.43
C ILE A 65 -8.97 1.37 -3.43
N ASN A 66 -8.07 0.90 -2.56
CA ASN A 66 -7.69 -0.50 -2.45
C ASN A 66 -8.40 -1.14 -1.26
N VAL A 67 -9.23 -2.13 -1.52
CA VAL A 67 -9.99 -2.88 -0.51
C VAL A 67 -9.27 -4.17 -0.19
N TRP A 68 -8.99 -4.40 1.08
CA TRP A 68 -8.14 -5.48 1.54
C TRP A 68 -8.50 -5.96 2.96
N GLY A 69 -7.85 -7.04 3.42
CA GLY A 69 -7.95 -7.49 4.80
C GLY A 69 -6.65 -8.12 5.28
N THR A 70 -6.39 -8.07 6.60
CA THR A 70 -5.19 -8.71 7.19
C THR A 70 -5.16 -10.22 6.97
N TRP A 71 -6.32 -10.83 6.87
CA TRP A 71 -6.55 -12.25 6.62
C TRP A 71 -6.37 -12.66 5.14
N CYS A 72 -6.32 -11.69 4.23
CA CYS A 72 -6.30 -11.91 2.78
C CYS A 72 -4.86 -12.15 2.28
N ALA A 73 -4.53 -13.39 1.94
CA ALA A 73 -3.19 -13.74 1.46
C ALA A 73 -2.81 -13.05 0.13
N PRO A 74 -3.68 -12.99 -0.91
CA PRO A 74 -3.35 -12.25 -2.13
C PRO A 74 -3.22 -10.74 -1.90
N CYS A 75 -3.95 -10.15 -0.93
CA CYS A 75 -3.78 -8.74 -0.59
C CYS A 75 -2.36 -8.45 -0.10
N ARG A 76 -1.79 -9.33 0.73
CA ARG A 76 -0.40 -9.18 1.21
C ARG A 76 0.63 -9.21 0.08
N GLN A 77 0.34 -9.93 -1.01
CA GLN A 77 1.25 -10.02 -2.16
C GLN A 77 1.35 -8.70 -2.94
N GLU A 78 0.30 -7.88 -2.97
CA GLU A 78 0.31 -6.61 -3.71
C GLU A 78 0.88 -5.43 -2.91
N LEU A 79 0.90 -5.49 -1.56
CA LEU A 79 1.33 -4.36 -0.72
C LEU A 79 2.72 -3.81 -1.08
N PRO A 80 3.75 -4.64 -1.35
CA PRO A 80 5.04 -4.11 -1.77
C PRO A 80 4.99 -3.32 -3.08
N HIS A 81 4.10 -3.70 -4.01
CA HIS A 81 3.93 -3.00 -5.27
C HIS A 81 3.23 -1.65 -5.07
N LEU A 82 2.21 -1.58 -4.20
CA LEU A 82 1.55 -0.33 -3.84
C LEU A 82 2.51 0.62 -3.09
N ALA A 83 3.28 0.10 -2.12
CA ALA A 83 4.28 0.89 -1.41
C ALA A 83 5.35 1.45 -2.36
N HIS A 84 5.86 0.63 -3.28
CA HIS A 84 6.83 1.08 -4.28
C HIS A 84 6.21 2.09 -5.26
N TYR A 85 4.97 1.88 -5.69
CA TYR A 85 4.25 2.82 -6.56
C TYR A 85 4.16 4.22 -5.94
N LEU A 86 3.89 4.34 -4.63
CA LEU A 86 3.87 5.62 -3.93
C LEU A 86 5.24 6.33 -3.89
N GLY A 87 6.34 5.59 -4.01
CA GLY A 87 7.69 6.13 -4.15
C GLY A 87 8.07 6.55 -5.57
N THR A 88 7.20 6.36 -6.57
CA THR A 88 7.48 6.75 -7.95
C THR A 88 7.22 8.24 -8.18
N LYS A 89 7.57 8.73 -9.38
CA LYS A 89 7.28 10.11 -9.76
C LYS A 89 5.77 10.28 -10.04
N ASN A 90 5.14 11.28 -9.41
CA ASN A 90 3.73 11.62 -9.58
C ASN A 90 2.74 10.47 -9.31
N PRO A 91 2.80 9.78 -8.16
CA PRO A 91 1.80 8.78 -7.84
C PRO A 91 0.44 9.46 -7.59
N VAL A 92 -0.65 8.81 -7.98
CA VAL A 92 -1.97 9.22 -7.48
C VAL A 92 -2.12 8.75 -6.04
N GLN A 93 -3.02 9.40 -5.28
CA GLN A 93 -3.29 9.02 -3.91
C GLN A 93 -3.79 7.56 -3.85
N VAL A 94 -3.27 6.79 -2.89
CA VAL A 94 -3.77 5.47 -2.53
C VAL A 94 -4.52 5.60 -1.21
N ILE A 95 -5.70 5.01 -1.13
CA ILE A 95 -6.54 4.95 0.06
C ILE A 95 -6.88 3.48 0.27
N GLY A 96 -6.63 2.97 1.47
CA GLY A 96 -6.98 1.60 1.81
C GLY A 96 -8.36 1.53 2.47
N ILE A 97 -9.08 0.42 2.28
CA ILE A 97 -10.23 0.06 3.11
C ILE A 97 -9.95 -1.31 3.70
N ALA A 98 -9.77 -1.36 5.02
CA ALA A 98 -9.60 -2.60 5.76
C ALA A 98 -10.97 -3.17 6.13
N VAL A 99 -11.34 -4.31 5.53
CA VAL A 99 -12.69 -4.89 5.68
C VAL A 99 -12.69 -6.15 6.54
N GLU A 100 -13.79 -6.36 7.27
CA GLU A 100 -14.05 -7.58 8.05
C GLU A 100 -12.91 -7.88 9.05
N GLU A 101 -12.43 -6.87 9.73
CA GLU A 101 -11.34 -6.95 10.68
C GLU A 101 -11.84 -7.08 12.12
N LYS A 102 -11.12 -7.83 12.95
CA LYS A 102 -11.52 -8.07 14.34
C LYS A 102 -11.45 -6.82 15.22
N ASN A 103 -10.42 -6.00 15.03
CA ASN A 103 -10.21 -4.76 15.78
C ASN A 103 -9.16 -3.87 15.11
N THR A 104 -9.18 -2.59 15.42
CA THR A 104 -8.27 -1.60 14.86
C THR A 104 -6.81 -1.81 15.28
N ALA A 105 -6.55 -2.36 16.46
CA ALA A 105 -5.19 -2.57 16.95
C ALA A 105 -4.42 -3.59 16.08
N SER A 106 -5.09 -4.67 15.66
CA SER A 106 -4.48 -5.66 14.76
C SER A 106 -4.21 -5.07 13.37
N VAL A 107 -5.12 -4.22 12.87
CA VAL A 107 -4.93 -3.52 11.58
C VAL A 107 -3.79 -2.53 11.66
N LYS A 108 -3.69 -1.70 12.72
CA LYS A 108 -2.56 -0.78 12.94
C LYS A 108 -1.22 -1.51 12.96
N LYS A 109 -1.12 -2.58 13.72
CA LYS A 109 0.09 -3.41 13.76
C LYS A 109 0.43 -3.99 12.39
N PHE A 110 -0.57 -4.42 11.63
CA PHE A 110 -0.37 -4.94 10.28
C PHE A 110 0.17 -3.85 9.34
N VAL A 111 -0.43 -2.66 9.34
CA VAL A 111 0.03 -1.47 8.59
C VAL A 111 1.50 -1.19 8.87
N GLU A 112 1.89 -1.10 10.15
CA GLU A 112 3.25 -0.84 10.58
C GLU A 112 4.26 -1.91 10.11
N THR A 113 3.86 -3.19 10.15
CA THR A 113 4.75 -4.30 9.81
C THR A 113 4.86 -4.61 8.32
N HIS A 114 3.92 -4.09 7.50
CA HIS A 114 3.88 -4.32 6.06
C HIS A 114 4.22 -3.09 5.22
N GLY A 115 4.80 -2.04 5.84
CA GLY A 115 5.30 -0.88 5.11
C GLY A 115 4.20 -0.02 4.46
N MET A 116 2.98 -0.06 4.99
CA MET A 116 1.88 0.75 4.45
C MET A 116 1.99 2.19 4.95
N THR A 117 1.95 3.16 4.04
CA THR A 117 2.14 4.60 4.32
C THR A 117 1.06 5.45 3.65
N TRP A 118 -0.15 4.93 3.59
CA TRP A 118 -1.32 5.60 3.03
C TRP A 118 -2.51 5.52 3.98
N PRO A 119 -3.47 6.48 3.88
CA PRO A 119 -4.65 6.50 4.75
C PRO A 119 -5.48 5.23 4.62
N ILE A 120 -6.00 4.76 5.75
CA ILE A 120 -6.82 3.55 5.83
C ILE A 120 -8.16 3.87 6.47
N LEU A 121 -9.24 3.57 5.76
CA LEU A 121 -10.59 3.52 6.32
C LEU A 121 -10.86 2.12 6.89
N TYR A 122 -11.61 2.07 7.97
CA TYR A 122 -11.90 0.85 8.72
C TYR A 122 -13.37 0.46 8.59
N ASP A 123 -13.64 -0.66 7.91
CA ASP A 123 -14.95 -1.25 7.74
C ASP A 123 -15.03 -2.60 8.48
N ALA A 124 -15.24 -2.55 9.79
CA ALA A 124 -15.27 -3.73 10.65
C ALA A 124 -16.29 -4.78 10.22
N SER A 125 -17.45 -4.32 9.79
CA SER A 125 -18.59 -5.17 9.45
C SER A 125 -18.61 -5.64 8.00
N GLY A 126 -17.77 -5.05 7.14
CA GLY A 126 -17.86 -5.26 5.69
C GLY A 126 -19.09 -4.59 5.08
N SER A 127 -19.57 -3.48 5.67
CA SER A 127 -20.77 -2.75 5.22
C SER A 127 -20.67 -2.30 3.76
N THR A 128 -19.46 -2.03 3.30
CA THR A 128 -19.17 -1.62 1.91
C THR A 128 -19.04 -2.81 0.93
N ARG A 129 -19.17 -4.04 1.41
CA ARG A 129 -18.95 -5.26 0.59
C ARG A 129 -19.80 -5.30 -0.68
N SER A 130 -21.06 -4.85 -0.60
CA SER A 130 -21.95 -4.80 -1.76
C SER A 130 -21.45 -3.86 -2.88
N GLN A 131 -20.65 -2.86 -2.53
CA GLN A 131 -20.07 -1.89 -3.48
C GLN A 131 -18.81 -2.46 -4.15
N PHE A 132 -18.04 -3.30 -3.44
CA PHE A 132 -16.75 -3.81 -3.92
C PHE A 132 -16.85 -5.11 -4.73
N GLY A 133 -17.97 -5.80 -4.66
CA GLY A 133 -18.17 -7.05 -5.41
C GLY A 133 -17.69 -8.29 -4.65
N MET A 134 -17.22 -9.31 -5.37
CA MET A 134 -17.14 -10.69 -4.88
C MET A 134 -15.86 -11.05 -4.10
N GLY A 135 -15.07 -10.10 -3.61
CA GLY A 135 -13.89 -10.43 -2.80
C GLY A 135 -12.78 -9.41 -2.84
N VAL A 136 -11.76 -9.69 -2.04
CA VAL A 136 -10.55 -8.86 -1.93
C VAL A 136 -9.32 -9.62 -2.43
N PRO A 137 -8.28 -8.90 -2.97
CA PRO A 137 -8.27 -7.47 -3.14
C PRO A 137 -9.08 -6.99 -4.35
N VAL A 138 -9.63 -5.81 -4.24
CA VAL A 138 -10.17 -5.06 -5.36
C VAL A 138 -9.70 -3.62 -5.26
N THR A 139 -9.28 -3.03 -6.40
CA THR A 139 -8.86 -1.63 -6.45
C THR A 139 -9.74 -0.85 -7.40
N TRP A 140 -10.34 0.22 -6.89
CA TRP A 140 -11.11 1.17 -7.66
C TRP A 140 -10.24 2.32 -8.13
N PHE A 141 -10.41 2.69 -9.38
CA PHE A 141 -9.79 3.87 -9.98
C PHE A 141 -10.83 4.97 -10.00
N VAL A 142 -10.61 6.00 -9.19
CA VAL A 142 -11.52 7.12 -9.02
C VAL A 142 -10.95 8.34 -9.72
N ASP A 143 -11.71 8.93 -10.63
CA ASP A 143 -11.34 10.13 -11.35
C ASP A 143 -11.55 11.42 -10.54
N ALA A 144 -11.17 12.57 -11.10
CA ALA A 144 -11.29 13.87 -10.44
C ALA A 144 -12.74 14.28 -10.13
N SER A 145 -13.74 13.64 -10.72
CA SER A 145 -15.15 13.87 -10.42
C SER A 145 -15.69 13.00 -9.29
N GLY A 146 -14.92 12.03 -8.82
CA GLY A 146 -15.37 11.01 -7.86
C GLY A 146 -16.00 9.78 -8.54
N THR A 147 -15.95 9.71 -9.86
CA THR A 147 -16.49 8.56 -10.58
C THR A 147 -15.51 7.39 -10.57
N VAL A 148 -16.00 6.20 -10.24
CA VAL A 148 -15.24 4.95 -10.37
C VAL A 148 -15.20 4.55 -11.83
N VAL A 149 -14.09 4.84 -12.52
CA VAL A 149 -13.91 4.60 -13.96
C VAL A 149 -13.41 3.20 -14.29
N TYR A 150 -12.83 2.50 -13.31
CA TYR A 150 -12.37 1.12 -13.47
C TYR A 150 -12.28 0.41 -12.12
N LYS A 151 -12.54 -0.90 -12.12
CA LYS A 151 -12.33 -1.79 -10.97
C LYS A 151 -11.41 -2.93 -11.38
N LYS A 152 -10.26 -3.04 -10.71
CA LYS A 152 -9.37 -4.17 -10.88
C LYS A 152 -9.64 -5.20 -9.78
N TYR A 153 -9.99 -6.39 -10.17
CA TYR A 153 -10.15 -7.53 -9.27
C TYR A 153 -8.86 -8.35 -9.19
N GLY A 154 -8.53 -8.81 -7.99
CA GLY A 154 -7.30 -9.54 -7.70
C GLY A 154 -6.06 -8.63 -7.54
N PRO A 155 -4.95 -9.19 -7.05
CA PRO A 155 -3.77 -8.41 -6.68
C PRO A 155 -3.04 -7.84 -7.89
N PHE A 156 -2.41 -6.68 -7.71
CA PHE A 156 -1.39 -6.19 -8.63
C PHE A 156 -0.15 -7.08 -8.56
N LYS A 157 0.45 -7.32 -9.72
CA LYS A 157 1.63 -8.18 -9.85
C LYS A 157 2.93 -7.41 -10.02
N SER A 158 2.84 -6.11 -10.30
CA SER A 158 4.01 -5.23 -10.41
C SER A 158 3.62 -3.75 -10.31
N VAL A 159 4.61 -2.89 -10.09
CA VAL A 159 4.47 -1.43 -10.09
C VAL A 159 4.07 -0.93 -11.48
N GLU A 160 4.64 -1.52 -12.52
CA GLU A 160 4.34 -1.18 -13.92
C GLU A 160 2.87 -1.45 -14.25
N GLU A 161 2.28 -2.54 -13.72
CA GLU A 161 0.86 -2.80 -13.88
C GLU A 161 0.00 -1.68 -13.26
N ILE A 162 0.38 -1.19 -12.07
CA ILE A 162 -0.31 -0.07 -11.42
C ILE A 162 -0.20 1.18 -12.29
N GLN A 163 1.01 1.55 -12.71
CA GLN A 163 1.29 2.73 -13.53
C GLN A 163 0.52 2.71 -14.86
N LEU A 164 0.55 1.58 -15.57
CA LEU A 164 -0.17 1.43 -16.84
C LEU A 164 -1.68 1.60 -16.67
N ASN A 165 -2.25 1.05 -15.59
CA ASN A 165 -3.67 1.23 -15.30
C ASN A 165 -4.00 2.68 -14.91
N VAL A 166 -3.15 3.36 -14.11
CA VAL A 166 -3.32 4.77 -13.76
C VAL A 166 -3.29 5.65 -15.00
N ILE A 167 -2.31 5.46 -15.89
CA ILE A 167 -2.25 6.19 -17.18
C ILE A 167 -3.51 5.93 -18.00
N LYS A 168 -3.91 4.67 -18.13
CA LYS A 168 -5.02 4.26 -18.98
C LYS A 168 -6.37 4.78 -18.51
N TYR A 169 -6.65 4.72 -17.21
CA TYR A 169 -7.97 5.00 -16.68
C TYR A 169 -8.09 6.37 -16.01
N LEU A 170 -6.99 6.92 -15.50
CA LEU A 170 -7.00 8.23 -14.83
C LEU A 170 -6.25 9.31 -15.62
N GLY A 171 -5.56 8.98 -16.71
CA GLY A 171 -4.85 9.94 -17.56
C GLY A 171 -3.63 10.59 -16.90
N VAL A 172 -3.17 10.10 -15.76
CA VAL A 172 -2.02 10.64 -15.01
C VAL A 172 -0.73 9.97 -15.50
N LYS A 173 0.29 10.79 -15.83
CA LYS A 173 1.60 10.36 -16.36
C LYS A 173 2.72 10.68 -15.37
#